data_e840892f56b38cac0cebd85fca5105ef
#
_entry.id   e840892f56b38cac0cebd85fca5105ef
#
_cell.length_a   1.000
_cell.length_b   1.000
_cell.length_c   1.000
_cell.angle_alpha   90.00
_cell.angle_beta   90.00
_cell.angle_gamma   90.00
#
_symmetry.space_group_name_H-M   'P 1'
#
loop_
_entity.id
_entity.type
_entity.pdbx_description
1 polymer ?
#
loop_
_entity_poly.entity_id
_entity_poly.type
_entity_poly.pdbx_seq_one_letter_code
_entity_poly.pdbx_strand_id
1 'polypeptide(L)'
;MKRILSFVISAFMILALLPCSAAAEQAAGQTAGEQPAEQPTEAVAGDRVVLTIADMNTRSGNRYNGEMGMWRYLAERLGVEIQYDYISPQEYSARLASGDLPDIVATDKNLSTILEYGVALNVDPYLEEYCPNILKGDARLTYDVFKQLGNEGDGFYFFPVKIGYNGVGYDNETTARGYVVRWDYYKELGYPPINNEDDFLSVLLQMHKNHPVTEEGYPTYLYGTDNFSGYDTAFRAELSVDYWAPYKYQNNIFTNEIFDGYTDPAHSMWWASMEWENKLYRAGKADGSYDMDLFTQTIEQFDAKVARGQYLGLHAEKSGLYKNKIKTDPNTLTGYNTVPTSATNFYTNVYQLLGNGPGYMWFISANSQHKEEALSLFNLMYDPDFVRELTLGRRGETWDYDAEGVPRMNEYGQEQLDAYKAGSTDPDNYFVSWGSFDKMPSNWPCLRDNSPHPDGYMVDFATVTREYEKATMSNNISKDICEHYGVELPTDAFYKAGGMDFRNDCGEAIASCMSSLNRDQLNILSKAEAILLDAQVDLILAETDEEWEAIRDEKIRQLVELGEPEVFNVYRKKWNDAAEIIVPLVREVQVRNGVTPYTPEQYADRLGPEDSAQEPEDQNSAGTEVQEP
;
A
#
# COMPACT_ATOMS: atom_id res chain seq x y z
N MET A 1 6.48 -10.87 -35.89
CA MET A 1 6.69 -9.98 -34.75
C MET A 1 6.11 -10.56 -33.45
N LYS A 2 4.80 -10.90 -33.38
CA LYS A 2 4.15 -11.49 -32.17
C LYS A 2 4.92 -12.69 -31.55
N ARG A 3 5.35 -13.67 -32.34
CA ARG A 3 6.07 -14.86 -31.80
C ARG A 3 7.50 -14.58 -31.30
N ILE A 4 8.15 -13.55 -31.84
CA ILE A 4 9.51 -13.18 -31.39
C ILE A 4 9.43 -12.39 -30.11
N LEU A 5 8.43 -11.52 -29.95
CA LEU A 5 8.21 -10.73 -28.75
C LEU A 5 7.86 -11.61 -27.54
N SER A 6 6.94 -12.56 -27.73
CA SER A 6 6.55 -13.53 -26.69
C SER A 6 7.74 -14.34 -26.16
N PHE A 7 8.66 -14.74 -27.07
CA PHE A 7 9.85 -15.51 -26.67
C PHE A 7 10.86 -14.65 -25.89
N VAL A 8 10.96 -13.35 -26.19
CA VAL A 8 11.88 -12.43 -25.48
C VAL A 8 11.38 -12.13 -24.08
N ILE A 9 10.07 -11.93 -23.91
CA ILE A 9 9.47 -11.67 -22.58
C ILE A 9 9.61 -12.90 -21.66
N SER A 10 9.34 -14.09 -22.19
CA SER A 10 9.51 -15.34 -21.42
C SER A 10 10.97 -15.61 -21.04
N ALA A 11 11.94 -15.21 -21.90
CA ALA A 11 13.35 -15.38 -21.60
C ALA A 11 13.86 -14.38 -20.55
N PHE A 12 13.33 -13.14 -20.53
CA PHE A 12 13.74 -12.12 -19.57
C PHE A 12 13.20 -12.37 -18.16
N MET A 13 11.97 -12.90 -18.01
CA MET A 13 11.42 -13.26 -16.70
C MET A 13 12.15 -14.43 -16.04
N ILE A 14 12.72 -15.36 -16.83
CA ILE A 14 13.54 -16.46 -16.30
C ILE A 14 14.95 -15.97 -15.88
N LEU A 15 15.45 -14.87 -16.46
CA LEU A 15 16.77 -14.32 -16.09
C LEU A 15 16.69 -13.39 -14.84
N ALA A 16 15.54 -12.87 -14.49
CA ALA A 16 15.36 -12.02 -13.30
C ALA A 16 15.44 -12.78 -11.96
N LEU A 17 15.57 -14.11 -11.99
CA LEU A 17 15.71 -14.97 -10.82
C LEU A 17 17.16 -15.40 -10.54
N LEU A 18 18.16 -14.84 -11.24
CA LEU A 18 19.58 -15.09 -10.94
C LEU A 18 20.21 -13.87 -10.27
N PRO A 19 20.91 -14.04 -9.15
CA PRO A 19 21.51 -12.93 -8.42
C PRO A 19 22.70 -12.35 -9.19
N CYS A 20 22.66 -11.06 -9.46
CA CYS A 20 23.79 -10.32 -9.95
C CYS A 20 24.75 -10.03 -8.79
N SER A 21 25.79 -10.84 -8.65
CA SER A 21 26.97 -10.51 -7.85
C SER A 21 28.04 -9.99 -8.78
N ALA A 22 28.50 -8.76 -8.61
CA ALA A 22 29.91 -8.42 -8.65
C ALA A 22 30.16 -6.90 -8.62
N ALA A 23 30.95 -6.53 -7.67
CA ALA A 23 32.11 -5.64 -7.74
C ALA A 23 31.89 -4.14 -7.89
N ALA A 24 32.17 -3.42 -6.84
CA ALA A 24 32.89 -2.16 -6.93
C ALA A 24 33.98 -2.12 -5.88
N GLU A 25 35.20 -2.19 -6.35
CA GLU A 25 36.43 -2.04 -5.61
C GLU A 25 36.91 -0.57 -5.64
N GLN A 26 37.28 -0.09 -4.47
CA GLN A 26 38.34 0.89 -4.18
C GLN A 26 38.27 2.34 -4.69
N ALA A 27 38.23 3.24 -3.72
CA ALA A 27 39.22 4.30 -3.65
C ALA A 27 39.46 4.72 -2.19
N ALA A 28 40.62 4.38 -1.68
CA ALA A 28 41.19 4.87 -0.43
C ALA A 28 42.01 6.12 -0.70
N GLY A 29 42.05 7.07 0.26
CA GLY A 29 43.05 8.12 0.23
C GLY A 29 42.90 9.24 1.24
N GLN A 30 43.48 9.06 2.40
CA GLN A 30 44.34 9.98 3.17
C GLN A 30 43.75 11.14 3.97
N THR A 31 43.73 10.92 5.27
CA THR A 31 44.47 11.59 6.39
C THR A 31 44.54 13.12 6.47
N ALA A 32 44.05 13.70 7.58
CA ALA A 32 44.92 14.35 8.61
C ALA A 32 44.07 15.09 9.65
N GLY A 33 44.47 14.98 10.91
CA GLY A 33 44.42 16.04 11.90
C GLY A 33 43.62 15.79 13.16
N GLU A 34 44.23 15.17 14.14
CA GLU A 34 43.76 15.12 15.54
C GLU A 34 43.76 16.52 16.19
N GLN A 35 42.69 16.81 16.92
CA GLN A 35 42.76 17.57 18.19
C GLN A 35 41.71 17.01 19.16
N PRO A 36 42.01 16.95 20.49
CA PRO A 36 41.25 16.15 21.44
C PRO A 36 40.05 16.91 21.96
N ALA A 37 38.86 16.34 21.86
CA ALA A 37 37.66 16.76 22.58
C ALA A 37 37.59 16.03 23.93
N GLU A 38 37.17 16.77 24.92
CA GLU A 38 37.01 16.33 26.33
C GLU A 38 36.09 15.08 26.41
N GLN A 39 36.54 14.13 27.20
CA GLN A 39 35.80 12.90 27.51
C GLN A 39 34.58 13.23 28.39
N PRO A 40 33.40 12.75 28.03
CA PRO A 40 32.29 12.62 28.97
C PRO A 40 32.62 11.47 29.94
N THR A 41 32.38 11.68 31.20
CA THR A 41 32.50 10.74 32.30
C THR A 41 31.90 9.38 31.96
N GLU A 42 32.72 8.33 32.02
CA GLU A 42 32.33 6.92 31.99
C GLU A 42 31.23 6.67 33.04
N ALA A 43 30.00 6.44 32.56
CA ALA A 43 29.01 5.72 33.33
C ALA A 43 29.45 4.25 33.36
N VAL A 44 29.54 3.69 34.55
CA VAL A 44 29.89 2.31 34.84
C VAL A 44 29.12 1.38 33.93
N ALA A 45 29.80 0.69 32.99
CA ALA A 45 29.25 -0.36 32.17
C ALA A 45 28.94 -1.57 33.09
N GLY A 46 27.73 -1.64 33.61
CA GLY A 46 27.11 -2.89 34.00
C GLY A 46 26.75 -3.65 32.72
N ASP A 47 26.84 -4.96 32.74
CA ASP A 47 26.46 -5.83 31.61
C ASP A 47 25.01 -5.55 31.17
N ARG A 48 24.85 -4.63 30.22
CA ARG A 48 23.52 -4.41 29.60
C ARG A 48 23.18 -5.59 28.74
N VAL A 49 21.92 -6.02 28.79
CA VAL A 49 21.39 -7.03 27.88
C VAL A 49 21.52 -6.52 26.46
N VAL A 50 22.07 -7.32 25.57
CA VAL A 50 22.11 -7.05 24.13
C VAL A 50 20.89 -7.73 23.50
N LEU A 51 19.93 -6.93 23.06
CA LEU A 51 18.75 -7.40 22.38
C LEU A 51 19.04 -7.45 20.87
N THR A 52 18.99 -8.65 20.31
CA THR A 52 19.31 -8.90 18.90
C THR A 52 18.05 -8.91 18.04
N ILE A 53 18.08 -8.19 16.92
CA ILE A 53 16.95 -8.05 15.99
C ILE A 53 17.42 -8.38 14.58
N ALA A 54 16.68 -9.23 13.86
CA ALA A 54 16.90 -9.48 12.45
C ALA A 54 15.74 -9.02 11.59
N ASP A 55 16.07 -8.29 10.52
CA ASP A 55 15.11 -7.80 9.53
C ASP A 55 15.54 -8.22 8.11
N MET A 56 14.59 -8.75 7.35
CA MET A 56 14.78 -9.13 5.95
C MET A 56 14.44 -8.00 4.98
N ASN A 57 13.80 -6.91 5.46
CA ASN A 57 13.30 -5.87 4.58
C ASN A 57 14.41 -4.97 4.04
N THR A 58 14.92 -5.32 2.88
CA THR A 58 15.90 -4.50 2.16
C THR A 58 15.27 -3.36 1.36
N ARG A 59 13.94 -3.32 1.22
CA ARG A 59 13.23 -2.37 0.34
C ARG A 59 13.07 -0.99 0.95
N SER A 60 13.05 -0.84 2.26
CA SER A 60 12.95 0.47 2.87
C SER A 60 14.32 1.14 2.90
N GLY A 61 14.42 2.33 2.33
CA GLY A 61 15.58 3.22 2.52
C GLY A 61 15.78 3.65 3.99
N ASN A 62 14.83 3.33 4.86
CA ASN A 62 14.80 3.62 6.28
C ASN A 62 15.43 2.46 7.05
N ARG A 63 16.74 2.51 7.19
CA ARG A 63 17.49 1.49 7.95
C ARG A 63 17.67 1.93 9.39
N TYR A 64 17.73 0.95 10.29
CA TYR A 64 18.15 1.20 11.66
C TYR A 64 19.48 1.98 11.68
N ASN A 65 19.50 3.04 12.47
CA ASN A 65 20.70 3.78 12.76
C ASN A 65 20.71 4.07 14.26
N GLY A 66 21.52 3.33 15.01
CA GLY A 66 21.65 3.46 16.47
C GLY A 66 22.15 4.82 16.95
N GLU A 67 22.65 5.67 16.04
CA GLU A 67 23.06 7.05 16.36
C GLU A 67 21.88 8.03 16.40
N MET A 68 20.70 7.66 15.81
CA MET A 68 19.50 8.49 15.89
C MET A 68 18.97 8.57 17.31
N GLY A 69 18.51 9.76 17.71
CA GLY A 69 18.02 10.05 19.04
C GLY A 69 16.91 9.12 19.50
N MET A 70 15.94 8.82 18.63
CA MET A 70 14.83 7.92 18.93
C MET A 70 15.26 6.50 19.26
N TRP A 71 16.27 5.95 18.57
CA TRP A 71 16.78 4.61 18.87
C TRP A 71 17.55 4.56 20.17
N ARG A 72 18.34 5.61 20.44
CA ARG A 72 19.00 5.76 21.76
C ARG A 72 17.97 5.89 22.87
N TYR A 73 16.92 6.67 22.66
CA TYR A 73 15.85 6.82 23.62
C TYR A 73 15.13 5.51 23.91
N LEU A 74 14.81 4.73 22.88
CA LEU A 74 14.23 3.39 23.03
C LEU A 74 15.16 2.48 23.86
N ALA A 75 16.44 2.42 23.51
CA ALA A 75 17.43 1.60 24.23
C ALA A 75 17.60 2.05 25.69
N GLU A 76 17.61 3.36 25.95
CA GLU A 76 17.65 3.93 27.31
C GLU A 76 16.41 3.54 28.12
N ARG A 77 15.22 3.65 27.53
CA ARG A 77 13.96 3.30 28.21
C ARG A 77 13.88 1.82 28.56
N LEU A 78 14.43 0.95 27.74
CA LEU A 78 14.50 -0.50 27.98
C LEU A 78 15.68 -0.91 28.87
N GLY A 79 16.72 -0.07 28.98
CA GLY A 79 17.96 -0.42 29.68
C GLY A 79 18.80 -1.46 28.95
N VAL A 80 18.67 -1.58 27.63
CA VAL A 80 19.33 -2.56 26.76
C VAL A 80 20.29 -1.90 25.78
N GLU A 81 21.13 -2.72 25.14
CA GLU A 81 21.81 -2.41 23.89
C GLU A 81 21.04 -3.10 22.74
N ILE A 82 20.81 -2.41 21.62
CA ILE A 82 20.12 -3.00 20.46
C ILE A 82 21.13 -3.28 19.37
N GLN A 83 21.23 -4.56 19.00
CA GLN A 83 21.94 -5.00 17.81
C GLN A 83 20.93 -5.33 16.71
N TYR A 84 21.01 -4.62 15.59
CA TYR A 84 20.05 -4.73 14.49
C TYR A 84 20.75 -5.17 13.20
N ASP A 85 20.39 -6.34 12.68
CA ASP A 85 20.99 -6.94 11.50
C ASP A 85 19.99 -7.07 10.35
N TYR A 86 20.44 -6.75 9.14
CA TYR A 86 19.70 -7.03 7.90
C TYR A 86 20.25 -8.32 7.31
N ILE A 87 19.40 -9.33 7.20
CA ILE A 87 19.80 -10.65 6.71
C ILE A 87 19.22 -10.92 5.32
N SER A 88 19.98 -11.66 4.50
CA SER A 88 19.49 -12.04 3.18
C SER A 88 18.38 -13.08 3.25
N PRO A 89 17.49 -13.18 2.24
CA PRO A 89 16.47 -14.22 2.19
C PRO A 89 17.01 -15.65 2.29
N GLN A 90 18.21 -15.90 1.75
CA GLN A 90 18.87 -17.19 1.80
C GLN A 90 19.37 -17.52 3.22
N GLU A 91 20.00 -16.56 3.87
CA GLU A 91 20.44 -16.67 5.26
C GLU A 91 19.26 -16.87 6.20
N TYR A 92 18.20 -16.09 6.02
CA TYR A 92 16.98 -16.22 6.79
C TYR A 92 16.39 -17.64 6.70
N SER A 93 16.26 -18.17 5.47
CA SER A 93 15.74 -19.52 5.27
C SER A 93 16.60 -20.58 5.97
N ALA A 94 17.92 -20.41 5.98
CA ALA A 94 18.84 -21.31 6.69
C ALA A 94 18.69 -21.20 8.21
N ARG A 95 18.59 -19.99 8.75
CA ARG A 95 18.38 -19.73 10.19
C ARG A 95 17.03 -20.25 10.68
N LEU A 96 15.95 -20.05 9.90
CA LEU A 96 14.65 -20.64 10.21
C LEU A 96 14.72 -22.15 10.34
N ALA A 97 15.39 -22.82 9.39
CA ALA A 97 15.50 -24.29 9.38
C ALA A 97 16.37 -24.83 10.54
N SER A 98 17.36 -24.06 11.00
CA SER A 98 18.25 -24.45 12.12
C SER A 98 17.70 -24.03 13.48
N GLY A 99 16.74 -23.09 13.56
CA GLY A 99 16.30 -22.47 14.79
C GLY A 99 17.31 -21.49 15.43
N ASP A 100 18.40 -21.16 14.70
CA ASP A 100 19.40 -20.19 15.13
C ASP A 100 18.98 -18.77 14.73
N LEU A 101 18.07 -18.21 15.51
CA LEU A 101 17.45 -16.92 15.27
C LEU A 101 17.82 -15.90 16.35
N PRO A 102 17.91 -14.60 15.99
CA PRO A 102 17.96 -13.52 16.96
C PRO A 102 16.74 -13.50 17.89
N ASP A 103 16.77 -12.63 18.92
CA ASP A 103 15.68 -12.52 19.88
C ASP A 103 14.36 -12.09 19.22
N ILE A 104 14.42 -11.12 18.30
CA ILE A 104 13.29 -10.59 17.54
C ILE A 104 13.55 -10.75 16.05
N VAL A 105 12.54 -11.21 15.32
CA VAL A 105 12.64 -11.50 13.90
C VAL A 105 11.47 -10.92 13.14
N ALA A 106 11.78 -10.13 12.10
CA ALA A 106 10.81 -9.75 11.08
C ALA A 106 10.67 -10.86 10.03
N THR A 107 9.46 -11.14 9.56
CA THR A 107 9.21 -12.18 8.56
C THR A 107 8.21 -11.74 7.50
N ASP A 108 8.52 -12.05 6.25
CA ASP A 108 7.61 -11.99 5.09
C ASP A 108 7.12 -13.40 4.69
N LYS A 109 7.48 -14.42 5.47
CA LYS A 109 7.12 -15.80 5.19
C LYS A 109 5.71 -16.11 5.64
N ASN A 110 5.17 -17.17 5.03
CA ASN A 110 3.92 -17.75 5.45
C ASN A 110 3.97 -18.13 6.95
N LEU A 111 3.04 -17.58 7.72
CA LEU A 111 3.02 -17.74 9.18
C LEU A 111 2.85 -19.21 9.61
N SER A 112 2.09 -20.01 8.83
CA SER A 112 1.97 -21.44 9.10
C SER A 112 3.32 -22.16 9.05
N THR A 113 4.20 -21.78 8.13
CA THR A 113 5.56 -22.34 8.05
C THR A 113 6.38 -22.00 9.30
N ILE A 114 6.29 -20.77 9.80
CA ILE A 114 6.98 -20.35 11.04
C ILE A 114 6.48 -21.16 12.23
N LEU A 115 5.16 -21.39 12.31
CA LEU A 115 4.54 -22.19 13.36
C LEU A 115 4.93 -23.68 13.26
N GLU A 116 4.99 -24.25 12.04
CA GLU A 116 5.42 -25.62 11.80
C GLU A 116 6.87 -25.86 12.23
N TYR A 117 7.75 -24.88 12.04
CA TYR A 117 9.14 -24.97 12.54
C TYR A 117 9.25 -24.83 14.06
N GLY A 118 8.19 -24.32 14.73
CA GLY A 118 8.20 -24.10 16.19
C GLY A 118 9.22 -23.06 16.64
N VAL A 119 9.59 -22.12 15.77
CA VAL A 119 10.64 -21.12 16.03
C VAL A 119 10.09 -19.83 16.65
N ALA A 120 8.79 -19.59 16.59
CA ALA A 120 8.14 -18.45 17.24
C ALA A 120 7.68 -18.80 18.66
N LEU A 121 7.95 -17.91 19.60
CA LEU A 121 7.48 -18.02 20.98
C LEU A 121 5.98 -17.74 21.07
N ASN A 122 5.22 -18.61 21.74
CA ASN A 122 3.89 -18.24 22.24
C ASN A 122 4.05 -17.22 23.36
N VAL A 123 3.71 -15.98 23.11
CA VAL A 123 3.89 -14.88 24.07
C VAL A 123 2.65 -14.64 24.94
N ASP A 124 1.52 -15.28 24.65
CA ASP A 124 0.25 -15.11 25.37
C ASP A 124 0.41 -15.18 26.92
N PRO A 125 1.16 -16.15 27.48
CA PRO A 125 1.35 -16.25 28.92
C PRO A 125 2.11 -15.09 29.58
N TYR A 126 2.78 -14.26 28.79
CA TYR A 126 3.66 -13.20 29.28
C TYR A 126 3.10 -11.79 29.03
N LEU A 127 2.02 -11.66 28.24
CA LEU A 127 1.52 -10.35 27.79
C LEU A 127 1.03 -9.46 28.94
N GLU A 128 0.33 -10.01 29.92
CA GLU A 128 -0.18 -9.23 31.07
C GLU A 128 0.95 -8.56 31.86
N GLU A 129 2.10 -9.23 31.99
CA GLU A 129 3.24 -8.77 32.77
C GLU A 129 4.18 -7.88 31.96
N TYR A 130 4.53 -8.25 30.73
CA TYR A 130 5.60 -7.61 29.94
C TYR A 130 5.11 -6.80 28.74
N CYS A 131 3.89 -7.04 28.24
CA CYS A 131 3.33 -6.31 27.09
C CYS A 131 1.83 -5.99 27.26
N PRO A 132 1.40 -5.38 28.40
CA PRO A 132 -0.01 -5.13 28.65
C PRO A 132 -0.66 -4.12 27.69
N ASN A 133 0.12 -3.32 26.95
CA ASN A 133 -0.45 -2.31 26.06
C ASN A 133 -1.14 -2.91 24.84
N ILE A 134 -0.70 -4.09 24.36
CA ILE A 134 -1.39 -4.81 23.27
C ILE A 134 -2.78 -5.31 23.69
N LEU A 135 -3.03 -5.43 24.99
CA LEU A 135 -4.32 -5.87 25.55
C LEU A 135 -5.29 -4.69 25.80
N LYS A 136 -4.96 -3.46 25.38
CA LYS A 136 -5.72 -2.25 25.65
C LYS A 136 -6.20 -1.59 24.36
N GLY A 137 -7.31 -0.83 24.47
CA GLY A 137 -7.81 -0.01 23.38
C GLY A 137 -7.97 -0.79 22.08
N ASP A 138 -7.60 -0.16 20.96
CA ASP A 138 -7.70 -0.77 19.64
C ASP A 138 -6.63 -1.84 19.38
N ALA A 139 -5.48 -1.79 20.09
CA ALA A 139 -4.49 -2.85 20.04
C ALA A 139 -5.04 -4.21 20.54
N ARG A 140 -6.03 -4.19 21.41
CA ARG A 140 -6.72 -5.38 21.88
C ARG A 140 -7.40 -6.16 20.74
N LEU A 141 -8.00 -5.47 19.78
CA LEU A 141 -8.58 -6.13 18.61
C LEU A 141 -7.51 -6.85 17.79
N THR A 142 -6.37 -6.20 17.60
CA THR A 142 -5.23 -6.83 16.92
C THR A 142 -4.82 -8.12 17.63
N TYR A 143 -4.72 -8.10 18.95
CA TYR A 143 -4.48 -9.32 19.74
C TYR A 143 -5.55 -10.37 19.48
N ASP A 144 -6.83 -10.02 19.56
CA ASP A 144 -7.94 -10.96 19.41
C ASP A 144 -7.96 -11.61 18.01
N VAL A 145 -7.65 -10.85 16.96
CA VAL A 145 -7.50 -11.35 15.59
C VAL A 145 -6.26 -12.23 15.44
N PHE A 146 -5.10 -11.76 15.90
CA PHE A 146 -3.85 -12.49 15.74
C PHE A 146 -3.75 -13.76 16.58
N LYS A 147 -4.51 -13.84 17.66
CA LYS A 147 -4.67 -15.06 18.43
C LYS A 147 -5.26 -16.20 17.59
N GLN A 148 -6.09 -15.87 16.58
CA GLN A 148 -6.66 -16.86 15.65
C GLN A 148 -5.61 -17.42 14.67
N LEU A 149 -4.48 -16.74 14.49
CA LEU A 149 -3.38 -17.21 13.66
C LEU A 149 -2.48 -18.24 14.38
N GLY A 150 -2.53 -18.31 15.69
CA GLY A 150 -1.83 -19.33 16.46
C GLY A 150 -2.49 -20.69 16.29
N ASN A 151 -1.74 -21.79 16.38
CA ASN A 151 -2.16 -23.18 16.36
C ASN A 151 -3.64 -23.40 16.77
N GLU A 152 -4.58 -23.24 15.84
CA GLU A 152 -6.02 -23.36 16.07
C GLU A 152 -6.59 -22.39 17.15
N GLY A 153 -5.96 -21.21 17.33
CA GLY A 153 -6.35 -20.21 18.33
C GLY A 153 -5.68 -20.36 19.69
N ASP A 154 -4.69 -21.24 19.82
CA ASP A 154 -4.06 -21.59 21.11
C ASP A 154 -2.94 -20.64 21.57
N GLY A 155 -2.75 -19.46 20.96
CA GLY A 155 -1.74 -18.53 21.42
C GLY A 155 -1.52 -17.32 20.54
N PHE A 156 -0.76 -16.37 21.05
CA PHE A 156 -0.35 -15.19 20.34
C PHE A 156 1.15 -15.28 20.00
N TYR A 157 1.51 -15.23 18.72
CA TYR A 157 2.87 -15.47 18.22
C TYR A 157 3.43 -14.30 17.42
N PHE A 158 2.59 -13.49 16.78
CA PHE A 158 3.01 -12.50 15.80
C PHE A 158 2.51 -11.10 16.16
N PHE A 159 3.41 -10.15 16.05
CA PHE A 159 3.12 -8.73 16.23
C PHE A 159 3.01 -8.06 14.87
N PRO A 160 1.86 -7.46 14.53
CA PRO A 160 1.67 -6.75 13.29
C PRO A 160 2.35 -5.37 13.31
N VAL A 161 2.59 -4.85 12.11
CA VAL A 161 3.22 -3.54 11.92
C VAL A 161 2.18 -2.43 11.85
N LYS A 162 2.49 -1.26 12.40
CA LYS A 162 1.74 0.00 12.27
C LYS A 162 0.23 -0.16 12.42
N ILE A 163 -0.19 -0.74 13.52
CA ILE A 163 -1.62 -0.89 13.84
C ILE A 163 -2.23 0.42 14.32
N GLY A 164 -3.49 0.62 14.05
CA GLY A 164 -4.27 1.72 14.60
C GLY A 164 -5.30 2.26 13.62
N TYR A 165 -5.91 3.32 14.03
CA TYR A 165 -7.03 3.97 13.41
C TYR A 165 -6.55 5.18 12.61
N ASN A 166 -6.92 5.28 11.34
CA ASN A 166 -6.83 6.53 10.62
C ASN A 166 -7.98 7.41 11.09
N GLY A 167 -7.66 8.56 11.69
CA GLY A 167 -8.69 9.47 12.20
C GLY A 167 -9.71 9.81 11.12
N VAL A 168 -11.01 9.84 11.48
CA VAL A 168 -12.09 10.17 10.55
C VAL A 168 -11.85 11.55 9.94
N GLY A 169 -11.82 11.61 8.62
CA GLY A 169 -11.75 12.86 7.87
C GLY A 169 -10.35 13.36 7.53
N TYR A 170 -9.30 12.60 7.84
CA TYR A 170 -7.95 12.87 7.38
C TYR A 170 -7.36 11.65 6.71
N ASP A 171 -7.22 11.68 5.39
CA ASP A 171 -6.52 10.64 4.64
C ASP A 171 -5.59 11.27 3.62
N ASN A 172 -4.30 11.00 3.81
CA ASN A 172 -3.22 11.49 2.97
C ASN A 172 -3.00 10.60 1.73
N GLU A 173 -3.63 9.42 1.67
CA GLU A 173 -3.45 8.45 0.60
C GLU A 173 -4.46 8.60 -0.55
N THR A 174 -5.46 9.46 -0.38
CA THR A 174 -6.62 9.59 -1.28
C THR A 174 -6.31 10.10 -2.67
N THR A 175 -5.17 10.73 -2.88
CA THR A 175 -4.82 11.33 -4.18
C THR A 175 -4.10 10.39 -5.14
N ALA A 176 -3.87 9.14 -4.72
CA ALA A 176 -3.00 8.22 -5.46
C ALA A 176 -3.73 7.29 -6.44
N ARG A 177 -5.04 7.09 -6.32
CA ARG A 177 -5.80 6.14 -7.15
C ARG A 177 -6.87 6.86 -8.00
N GLY A 178 -7.12 6.36 -9.20
CA GLY A 178 -8.10 6.90 -10.13
C GLY A 178 -7.49 7.40 -11.44
N TYR A 179 -8.15 8.32 -12.10
CA TYR A 179 -7.70 8.92 -13.36
C TYR A 179 -6.55 9.91 -13.12
N VAL A 180 -5.31 9.43 -13.20
CA VAL A 180 -4.11 10.23 -13.01
C VAL A 180 -3.66 10.84 -14.33
N VAL A 181 -3.57 12.15 -14.39
CA VAL A 181 -3.23 12.91 -15.60
C VAL A 181 -2.08 13.86 -15.38
N ARG A 182 -1.40 14.24 -16.47
CA ARG A 182 -0.54 15.43 -16.51
C ARG A 182 -1.40 16.66 -16.23
N TRP A 183 -1.24 17.25 -15.04
CA TRP A 183 -2.13 18.29 -14.54
C TRP A 183 -2.07 19.59 -15.33
N ASP A 184 -0.88 20.00 -15.77
CA ASP A 184 -0.66 21.17 -16.62
C ASP A 184 -1.43 21.06 -17.95
N TYR A 185 -1.36 19.91 -18.63
CA TYR A 185 -2.05 19.69 -19.91
C TYR A 185 -3.58 19.51 -19.71
N TYR A 186 -3.98 18.89 -18.59
CA TYR A 186 -5.39 18.78 -18.24
C TYR A 186 -6.02 20.15 -18.01
N LYS A 187 -5.31 21.04 -17.33
CA LYS A 187 -5.72 22.45 -17.14
C LYS A 187 -5.85 23.19 -18.46
N GLU A 188 -4.91 23.02 -19.40
CA GLU A 188 -4.98 23.65 -20.74
C GLU A 188 -6.23 23.23 -21.52
N LEU A 189 -6.73 22.00 -21.30
CA LEU A 189 -7.99 21.53 -21.88
C LEU A 189 -9.23 22.12 -21.19
N GLY A 190 -9.08 22.89 -20.12
CA GLY A 190 -10.17 23.48 -19.35
C GLY A 190 -10.85 22.51 -18.38
N TYR A 191 -10.13 21.52 -17.89
CA TYR A 191 -10.62 20.51 -16.94
C TYR A 191 -11.86 19.74 -17.45
N PRO A 192 -11.79 19.08 -18.62
CA PRO A 192 -12.90 18.31 -19.13
C PRO A 192 -13.33 17.23 -18.12
N PRO A 193 -14.63 17.00 -17.93
CA PRO A 193 -15.08 15.98 -16.98
C PRO A 193 -14.61 14.58 -17.44
N ILE A 194 -14.20 13.76 -16.48
CA ILE A 194 -13.86 12.35 -16.70
C ILE A 194 -14.82 11.54 -15.84
N ASN A 195 -15.84 10.95 -16.46
CA ASN A 195 -16.88 10.19 -15.77
C ASN A 195 -16.74 8.68 -15.98
N ASN A 196 -15.93 8.27 -16.95
CA ASN A 196 -15.68 6.88 -17.31
C ASN A 196 -14.34 6.75 -18.03
N GLU A 197 -13.98 5.54 -18.37
CA GLU A 197 -12.73 5.17 -19.07
C GLU A 197 -12.64 5.79 -20.48
N ASP A 198 -13.75 5.87 -21.21
CA ASP A 198 -13.78 6.45 -22.56
C ASP A 198 -13.55 7.96 -22.53
N ASP A 199 -14.11 8.67 -21.54
CA ASP A 199 -13.78 10.07 -21.28
C ASP A 199 -12.29 10.24 -20.98
N PHE A 200 -11.71 9.36 -20.16
CA PHE A 200 -10.30 9.38 -19.83
C PHE A 200 -9.42 9.20 -21.06
N LEU A 201 -9.70 8.19 -21.87
CA LEU A 201 -8.99 7.97 -23.14
C LEU A 201 -9.10 9.18 -24.08
N SER A 202 -10.30 9.77 -24.18
CA SER A 202 -10.52 10.96 -25.01
C SER A 202 -9.68 12.16 -24.54
N VAL A 203 -9.55 12.35 -23.24
CA VAL A 203 -8.67 13.40 -22.65
C VAL A 203 -7.21 13.13 -22.97
N LEU A 204 -6.74 11.90 -22.80
CA LEU A 204 -5.35 11.53 -23.14
C LEU A 204 -5.02 11.75 -24.63
N LEU A 205 -5.93 11.36 -25.53
CA LEU A 205 -5.80 11.58 -26.98
C LEU A 205 -5.76 13.09 -27.30
N GLN A 206 -6.60 13.89 -26.66
CA GLN A 206 -6.58 15.33 -26.89
C GLN A 206 -5.30 15.99 -26.37
N MET A 207 -4.78 15.53 -25.20
CA MET A 207 -3.48 15.96 -24.68
C MET A 207 -2.37 15.62 -25.66
N HIS A 208 -2.32 14.37 -26.16
CA HIS A 208 -1.31 13.94 -27.14
C HIS A 208 -1.36 14.77 -28.41
N LYS A 209 -2.54 15.05 -28.92
CA LYS A 209 -2.72 15.87 -30.11
C LYS A 209 -2.13 17.28 -29.93
N ASN A 210 -2.29 17.87 -28.75
CA ASN A 210 -1.76 19.20 -28.44
C ASN A 210 -0.26 19.16 -28.12
N HIS A 211 0.19 18.09 -27.47
CA HIS A 211 1.55 17.90 -26.97
C HIS A 211 2.12 16.54 -27.42
N PRO A 212 2.41 16.36 -28.75
CA PRO A 212 2.97 15.09 -29.24
C PRO A 212 4.42 14.86 -28.76
N VAL A 213 5.06 15.90 -28.25
CA VAL A 213 6.37 15.85 -27.62
C VAL A 213 6.37 16.69 -26.33
N THR A 214 7.24 16.32 -25.39
CA THR A 214 7.49 17.13 -24.19
C THR A 214 8.22 18.43 -24.54
N GLU A 215 8.32 19.37 -23.59
CA GLU A 215 9.11 20.60 -23.77
C GLU A 215 10.59 20.34 -24.14
N GLU A 216 11.13 19.20 -23.68
CA GLU A 216 12.50 18.75 -24.00
C GLU A 216 12.60 18.01 -25.32
N GLY A 217 11.50 17.84 -26.07
CA GLY A 217 11.44 17.21 -27.38
C GLY A 217 11.34 15.68 -27.38
N TYR A 218 11.04 15.04 -26.25
CA TYR A 218 10.78 13.61 -26.17
C TYR A 218 9.34 13.30 -26.60
N PRO A 219 9.07 12.15 -27.26
CA PRO A 219 7.70 11.75 -27.61
C PRO A 219 6.86 11.59 -26.37
N THR A 220 5.58 11.97 -26.46
CA THR A 220 4.61 11.69 -25.40
C THR A 220 3.79 10.45 -25.73
N TYR A 221 3.34 9.74 -24.69
CA TYR A 221 2.55 8.52 -24.78
C TYR A 221 1.27 8.68 -23.98
N LEU A 222 0.20 8.00 -24.40
CA LEU A 222 -1.12 8.13 -23.78
C LEU A 222 -1.07 7.76 -22.31
N TYR A 223 -0.52 6.58 -21.96
CA TYR A 223 -0.56 6.05 -20.59
C TYR A 223 0.70 5.25 -20.29
N GLY A 224 1.12 5.26 -19.04
CA GLY A 224 2.28 4.53 -18.56
C GLY A 224 1.98 3.59 -17.41
N THR A 225 2.42 2.35 -17.58
CA THR A 225 2.42 1.31 -16.54
C THR A 225 3.76 0.59 -16.51
N ASP A 226 4.16 0.05 -15.38
CA ASP A 226 5.46 -0.62 -15.23
C ASP A 226 5.39 -2.15 -15.29
N ASN A 227 4.21 -2.75 -15.16
CA ASN A 227 4.09 -4.21 -15.07
C ASN A 227 2.75 -4.78 -15.53
N PHE A 228 1.85 -3.98 -16.13
CA PHE A 228 0.50 -4.41 -16.49
C PHE A 228 -0.23 -5.12 -15.35
N SER A 229 -0.06 -4.63 -14.12
CA SER A 229 -0.76 -5.18 -12.95
C SER A 229 -2.19 -4.66 -12.91
N GLY A 230 -3.08 -5.37 -12.21
CA GLY A 230 -4.46 -4.94 -12.04
C GLY A 230 -4.65 -3.57 -11.38
N TYR A 231 -3.60 -2.94 -10.86
CA TYR A 231 -3.64 -1.58 -10.33
C TYR A 231 -3.94 -0.51 -11.39
N ASP A 232 -3.67 -0.82 -12.66
CA ASP A 232 -3.91 0.12 -13.76
C ASP A 232 -5.38 0.46 -13.93
N THR A 233 -6.26 -0.41 -13.45
CA THR A 233 -7.71 -0.24 -13.48
C THR A 233 -8.31 0.15 -12.13
N ALA A 234 -7.51 0.67 -11.22
CA ALA A 234 -8.00 1.16 -9.92
C ALA A 234 -9.05 2.29 -10.03
N PHE A 235 -9.22 2.87 -11.22
CA PHE A 235 -10.28 3.82 -11.53
C PHE A 235 -11.62 3.15 -11.94
N ARG A 236 -11.68 1.83 -12.09
CA ARG A 236 -12.91 1.12 -12.44
C ARG A 236 -13.72 0.79 -11.19
N ALA A 237 -14.56 1.73 -10.78
CA ALA A 237 -15.39 1.60 -9.58
C ALA A 237 -16.37 0.42 -9.64
N GLU A 238 -16.85 0.09 -10.84
CA GLU A 238 -17.80 -1.00 -11.08
C GLU A 238 -17.26 -2.36 -10.65
N LEU A 239 -15.95 -2.56 -10.64
CA LEU A 239 -15.37 -3.82 -10.19
C LEU A 239 -15.54 -4.03 -8.69
N SER A 240 -15.54 -2.96 -7.89
CA SER A 240 -15.67 -2.98 -6.42
C SER A 240 -14.81 -4.04 -5.71
N VAL A 241 -13.65 -4.36 -6.28
CA VAL A 241 -12.75 -5.40 -5.79
C VAL A 241 -11.41 -4.86 -5.37
N ASP A 242 -10.72 -5.60 -4.52
CA ASP A 242 -9.36 -5.32 -4.09
C ASP A 242 -8.49 -6.58 -4.12
N TYR A 243 -7.18 -6.39 -4.05
CA TYR A 243 -6.13 -7.40 -4.22
C TYR A 243 -5.52 -7.91 -2.90
N TRP A 244 -6.17 -7.74 -1.77
CA TRP A 244 -5.67 -8.25 -0.48
C TRP A 244 -5.60 -9.78 -0.42
N ALA A 245 -6.46 -10.44 -1.20
CA ALA A 245 -6.34 -11.87 -1.39
C ALA A 245 -5.11 -12.16 -2.28
N PRO A 246 -4.27 -13.15 -1.92
CA PRO A 246 -3.13 -13.52 -2.72
C PRO A 246 -3.56 -14.00 -4.12
N TYR A 247 -2.65 -13.86 -5.07
CA TYR A 247 -2.86 -14.24 -6.48
C TYR A 247 -3.86 -13.31 -7.18
N LYS A 248 -4.71 -13.88 -8.05
CA LYS A 248 -5.78 -13.16 -8.75
C LYS A 248 -7.16 -13.32 -8.10
N TYR A 249 -7.21 -13.93 -6.91
CA TYR A 249 -8.45 -13.92 -6.13
C TYR A 249 -8.66 -12.53 -5.55
N GLN A 250 -9.86 -12.02 -5.65
CA GLN A 250 -10.18 -10.64 -5.33
C GLN A 250 -11.40 -10.56 -4.44
N ASN A 251 -11.32 -9.78 -3.38
CA ASN A 251 -12.45 -9.59 -2.48
C ASN A 251 -13.22 -8.32 -2.81
N ASN A 252 -14.52 -8.38 -2.69
CA ASN A 252 -15.37 -7.21 -2.71
C ASN A 252 -15.08 -6.34 -1.48
N ILE A 253 -14.79 -5.06 -1.72
CA ILE A 253 -14.40 -4.09 -0.68
C ILE A 253 -15.54 -3.69 0.24
N PHE A 254 -16.77 -4.08 -0.03
CA PHE A 254 -17.95 -3.76 0.78
C PHE A 254 -18.55 -4.98 1.45
N THR A 255 -18.63 -6.11 0.75
CA THR A 255 -19.31 -7.32 1.22
C THR A 255 -18.39 -8.38 1.79
N ASN A 256 -17.09 -8.31 1.53
CA ASN A 256 -16.09 -9.35 1.81
C ASN A 256 -16.27 -10.62 0.97
N GLU A 257 -17.13 -10.64 -0.03
CA GLU A 257 -17.24 -11.75 -0.95
C GLU A 257 -15.94 -11.91 -1.74
N ILE A 258 -15.54 -13.17 -2.00
CA ILE A 258 -14.32 -13.48 -2.75
C ILE A 258 -14.66 -13.97 -4.15
N PHE A 259 -13.99 -13.41 -5.15
CA PHE A 259 -14.17 -13.73 -6.58
C PHE A 259 -12.96 -14.43 -7.16
N ASP A 260 -13.20 -15.25 -8.16
CA ASP A 260 -12.18 -15.93 -8.95
C ASP A 260 -11.70 -15.04 -10.10
N GLY A 261 -10.75 -14.16 -9.84
CA GLY A 261 -10.21 -13.27 -10.86
C GLY A 261 -9.39 -13.95 -11.97
N TYR A 262 -9.19 -15.27 -11.91
CA TYR A 262 -8.63 -16.04 -13.03
C TYR A 262 -9.67 -16.34 -14.10
N THR A 263 -10.85 -16.83 -13.71
CA THR A 263 -11.88 -17.34 -14.62
C THR A 263 -13.14 -16.48 -14.68
N ASP A 264 -13.25 -15.46 -13.80
CA ASP A 264 -14.34 -14.47 -13.80
C ASP A 264 -13.83 -13.07 -14.23
N PRO A 265 -13.85 -12.73 -15.52
CA PRO A 265 -13.39 -11.44 -15.99
C PRO A 265 -14.16 -10.24 -15.45
N ALA A 266 -15.44 -10.40 -15.09
CA ALA A 266 -16.29 -9.32 -14.61
C ALA A 266 -15.84 -8.77 -13.25
N HIS A 267 -15.15 -9.57 -12.45
CA HIS A 267 -14.64 -9.18 -11.15
C HIS A 267 -13.10 -9.24 -11.07
N SER A 268 -12.41 -9.09 -12.20
CA SER A 268 -10.96 -9.22 -12.28
C SER A 268 -10.29 -7.94 -12.72
N MET A 269 -9.54 -7.32 -11.83
CA MET A 269 -8.68 -6.18 -12.17
C MET A 269 -7.64 -6.54 -13.22
N TRP A 270 -7.17 -7.79 -13.29
CA TRP A 270 -6.20 -8.20 -14.30
C TRP A 270 -6.82 -8.23 -15.70
N TRP A 271 -8.00 -8.85 -15.89
CA TRP A 271 -8.70 -8.84 -17.17
C TRP A 271 -9.07 -7.43 -17.61
N ALA A 272 -9.56 -6.61 -16.67
CA ALA A 272 -9.85 -5.21 -16.92
C ALA A 272 -8.60 -4.42 -17.35
N SER A 273 -7.44 -4.70 -16.74
CA SER A 273 -6.17 -4.07 -17.14
C SER A 273 -5.76 -4.47 -18.54
N MET A 274 -5.94 -5.73 -18.95
CA MET A 274 -5.65 -6.16 -20.33
C MET A 274 -6.59 -5.50 -21.35
N GLU A 275 -7.84 -5.31 -20.99
CA GLU A 275 -8.81 -4.62 -21.84
C GLU A 275 -8.46 -3.13 -22.00
N TRP A 276 -8.10 -2.46 -20.92
CA TRP A 276 -7.66 -1.07 -20.93
C TRP A 276 -6.42 -0.88 -21.81
N GLU A 277 -5.39 -1.70 -21.62
CA GLU A 277 -4.17 -1.64 -22.42
C GLU A 277 -4.44 -1.93 -23.90
N ASN A 278 -5.37 -2.84 -24.23
CA ASN A 278 -5.78 -3.06 -25.61
C ASN A 278 -6.49 -1.84 -26.20
N LYS A 279 -7.36 -1.15 -25.47
CA LYS A 279 -7.97 0.10 -25.90
C LYS A 279 -6.92 1.17 -26.18
N LEU A 280 -5.92 1.34 -25.29
CA LEU A 280 -4.80 2.26 -25.49
C LEU A 280 -3.96 1.92 -26.72
N TYR A 281 -3.63 0.63 -26.90
CA TYR A 281 -2.90 0.16 -28.08
C TYR A 281 -3.64 0.47 -29.35
N ARG A 282 -4.91 0.09 -29.45
CA ARG A 282 -5.74 0.33 -30.65
C ARG A 282 -5.89 1.82 -30.95
N ALA A 283 -6.01 2.66 -29.93
CA ALA A 283 -6.11 4.11 -30.10
C ALA A 283 -4.78 4.76 -30.53
N GLY A 284 -3.65 4.32 -29.97
CA GLY A 284 -2.37 5.02 -30.12
C GLY A 284 -1.38 4.36 -31.11
N LYS A 285 -1.66 3.16 -31.63
CA LYS A 285 -0.72 2.45 -32.51
C LYS A 285 -0.44 3.14 -33.85
N ALA A 286 -1.41 3.91 -34.37
CA ALA A 286 -1.32 4.49 -35.69
C ALA A 286 -0.43 5.76 -35.73
N ASP A 287 -0.44 6.54 -34.69
CA ASP A 287 0.33 7.80 -34.56
C ASP A 287 1.55 7.67 -33.63
N GLY A 288 1.78 6.49 -33.04
CA GLY A 288 2.91 6.20 -32.16
C GLY A 288 2.73 6.71 -30.74
N SER A 289 1.50 7.05 -30.33
CA SER A 289 1.20 7.49 -28.98
C SER A 289 1.03 6.33 -27.96
N TYR A 290 1.01 5.08 -28.42
CA TYR A 290 1.15 3.91 -27.55
C TYR A 290 2.65 3.56 -27.40
N ASP A 291 3.12 3.41 -26.16
CA ASP A 291 4.53 3.09 -25.88
C ASP A 291 4.81 1.59 -26.07
N MET A 292 5.31 1.20 -27.22
CA MET A 292 5.68 -0.20 -27.49
C MET A 292 6.86 -0.71 -26.63
N ASP A 293 7.62 0.17 -26.01
CA ASP A 293 8.72 -0.24 -25.12
C ASP A 293 8.20 -0.81 -23.79
N LEU A 294 6.92 -0.58 -23.42
CA LEU A 294 6.30 -1.15 -22.22
C LEU A 294 6.47 -2.69 -22.13
N PHE A 295 6.59 -3.38 -23.27
CA PHE A 295 6.80 -4.82 -23.29
C PHE A 295 8.24 -5.26 -23.01
N THR A 296 9.22 -4.37 -23.05
CA THR A 296 10.65 -4.73 -23.02
C THR A 296 11.53 -3.83 -22.17
N GLN A 297 11.02 -2.66 -21.76
CA GLN A 297 11.80 -1.73 -20.94
C GLN A 297 11.99 -2.23 -19.51
N THR A 298 13.10 -1.83 -18.89
CA THR A 298 13.31 -2.05 -17.47
C THR A 298 12.57 -1.01 -16.64
N ILE A 299 12.40 -1.27 -15.33
CA ILE A 299 11.79 -0.31 -14.39
C ILE A 299 12.54 1.03 -14.42
N GLU A 300 13.88 1.01 -14.50
CA GLU A 300 14.68 2.24 -14.55
C GLU A 300 14.44 3.03 -15.86
N GLN A 301 14.22 2.34 -16.97
CA GLN A 301 13.88 2.98 -18.25
C GLN A 301 12.48 3.59 -18.21
N PHE A 302 11.53 2.88 -17.63
CA PHE A 302 10.18 3.39 -17.38
C PHE A 302 10.22 4.63 -16.47
N ASP A 303 10.88 4.54 -15.31
CA ASP A 303 11.03 5.63 -14.35
C ASP A 303 11.69 6.87 -14.99
N ALA A 304 12.66 6.67 -15.90
CA ALA A 304 13.26 7.75 -16.65
C ALA A 304 12.26 8.44 -17.61
N LYS A 305 11.37 7.70 -18.27
CA LYS A 305 10.29 8.28 -19.09
C LYS A 305 9.28 9.05 -18.24
N VAL A 306 8.90 8.52 -17.09
CA VAL A 306 8.05 9.22 -16.11
C VAL A 306 8.70 10.53 -15.67
N ALA A 307 9.98 10.50 -15.28
CA ALA A 307 10.72 11.69 -14.85
C ALA A 307 10.84 12.77 -15.93
N ARG A 308 10.78 12.40 -17.21
CA ARG A 308 10.74 13.31 -18.37
C ARG A 308 9.33 13.80 -18.72
N GLY A 309 8.30 13.28 -18.04
CA GLY A 309 6.90 13.63 -18.31
C GLY A 309 6.37 13.13 -19.65
N GLN A 310 6.90 11.99 -20.13
CA GLN A 310 6.51 11.45 -21.43
C GLN A 310 5.14 10.78 -21.44
N TYR A 311 4.62 10.33 -20.30
CA TYR A 311 3.27 9.80 -20.20
C TYR A 311 2.26 10.89 -19.88
N LEU A 312 1.09 10.87 -20.52
CA LEU A 312 0.01 11.83 -20.32
C LEU A 312 -0.94 11.40 -19.23
N GLY A 313 -1.17 10.10 -19.11
CA GLY A 313 -1.77 9.44 -17.96
C GLY A 313 -0.79 8.46 -17.35
N LEU A 314 -0.97 8.13 -16.08
CA LEU A 314 0.00 7.31 -15.36
C LEU A 314 -0.70 6.42 -14.32
N HIS A 315 -0.13 5.24 -14.12
CA HIS A 315 -0.45 4.42 -12.96
C HIS A 315 -0.15 5.18 -11.66
N ALA A 316 -1.08 5.12 -10.72
CA ALA A 316 -1.12 5.98 -9.55
C ALA A 316 0.17 5.98 -8.70
N GLU A 317 0.74 4.80 -8.45
CA GLU A 317 1.93 4.68 -7.59
C GLU A 317 3.18 5.37 -8.16
N LYS A 318 3.27 5.49 -9.48
CA LYS A 318 4.43 6.08 -10.16
C LYS A 318 4.38 7.60 -10.25
N SER A 319 3.24 8.22 -9.99
CA SER A 319 3.13 9.68 -9.94
C SER A 319 4.11 10.32 -8.93
N GLY A 320 4.50 9.56 -7.91
CA GLY A 320 5.49 9.95 -6.91
C GLY A 320 6.87 10.29 -7.47
N LEU A 321 7.30 9.64 -8.56
CA LEU A 321 8.60 9.92 -9.20
C LEU A 321 8.67 11.35 -9.76
N TYR A 322 7.55 11.85 -10.26
CA TYR A 322 7.45 13.22 -10.77
C TYR A 322 7.30 14.27 -9.67
N LYS A 323 6.91 13.89 -8.46
CA LYS A 323 6.85 14.78 -7.27
C LYS A 323 8.20 15.45 -6.99
N ASN A 324 9.31 14.90 -7.47
CA ASN A 324 10.62 15.51 -7.31
C ASN A 324 10.74 16.84 -8.08
N LYS A 325 10.08 17.00 -9.24
CA LYS A 325 10.04 18.30 -9.95
C LYS A 325 9.25 19.35 -9.16
N ILE A 326 8.11 18.96 -8.58
CA ILE A 326 7.30 19.85 -7.74
C ILE A 326 8.06 20.26 -6.46
N LYS A 327 8.86 19.37 -5.87
CA LYS A 327 9.71 19.71 -4.72
C LYS A 327 10.80 20.74 -5.07
N THR A 328 11.33 20.71 -6.28
CA THR A 328 12.38 21.64 -6.75
C THR A 328 11.80 22.94 -7.28
N ASP A 329 10.58 22.93 -7.82
CA ASP A 329 9.83 24.12 -8.25
C ASP A 329 8.35 24.01 -7.87
N PRO A 330 7.99 24.43 -6.66
CA PRO A 330 6.61 24.36 -6.18
C PRO A 330 5.65 25.29 -6.95
N ASN A 331 6.16 26.21 -7.79
CA ASN A 331 5.35 27.12 -8.57
C ASN A 331 4.92 26.54 -9.92
N THR A 332 5.42 25.38 -10.29
CA THR A 332 5.00 24.71 -11.52
C THR A 332 3.64 24.03 -11.36
N LEU A 333 2.91 23.89 -12.47
CA LEU A 333 1.76 22.98 -12.61
C LEU A 333 2.16 21.69 -13.33
N THR A 334 3.42 21.57 -13.74
CA THR A 334 3.96 20.40 -14.41
C THR A 334 4.09 19.26 -13.43
N GLY A 335 3.13 18.34 -13.45
CA GLY A 335 3.08 17.20 -12.55
C GLY A 335 1.89 16.31 -12.85
N TYR A 336 1.76 15.25 -12.07
CA TYR A 336 0.63 14.33 -12.16
C TYR A 336 -0.27 14.50 -10.95
N ASN A 337 -1.55 14.46 -11.18
CA ASN A 337 -2.54 14.36 -10.10
C ASN A 337 -3.76 13.57 -10.56
N THR A 338 -4.43 12.97 -9.59
CA THR A 338 -5.69 12.29 -9.81
C THR A 338 -6.82 13.31 -10.01
N VAL A 339 -7.70 13.08 -10.96
CA VAL A 339 -8.86 13.93 -11.24
C VAL A 339 -9.97 13.58 -10.27
N PRO A 340 -10.47 14.53 -9.46
CA PRO A 340 -11.64 14.33 -8.64
C PRO A 340 -12.90 14.05 -9.49
N THR A 341 -13.52 12.90 -9.27
CA THR A 341 -14.71 12.45 -10.00
C THR A 341 -15.53 11.48 -9.15
N SER A 342 -16.82 11.35 -9.44
CA SER A 342 -17.68 10.33 -8.81
C SER A 342 -17.48 8.93 -9.39
N ALA A 343 -16.78 8.81 -10.51
CA ALA A 343 -16.59 7.54 -11.21
C ALA A 343 -15.53 6.64 -10.58
N THR A 344 -14.74 7.16 -9.64
CA THR A 344 -13.71 6.39 -8.96
C THR A 344 -14.01 6.35 -7.47
N ASN A 345 -14.01 5.15 -6.90
CA ASN A 345 -14.14 4.98 -5.47
C ASN A 345 -12.77 5.10 -4.83
N PHE A 346 -12.51 6.23 -4.19
CA PHE A 346 -11.36 6.40 -3.31
C PHE A 346 -11.72 5.85 -1.93
N TYR A 347 -10.90 4.95 -1.44
CA TYR A 347 -11.15 4.31 -0.17
C TYR A 347 -10.31 4.97 0.89
N THR A 348 -10.97 5.57 1.86
CA THR A 348 -10.33 5.88 3.12
C THR A 348 -10.33 4.61 3.97
N ASN A 349 -9.18 4.08 4.22
CA ASN A 349 -9.01 3.01 5.20
C ASN A 349 -9.20 3.60 6.60
N VAL A 350 -10.41 3.51 7.12
CA VAL A 350 -10.74 4.07 8.44
C VAL A 350 -10.07 3.28 9.57
N TYR A 351 -9.64 2.05 9.31
CA TYR A 351 -8.99 1.22 10.30
C TYR A 351 -8.03 0.20 9.67
N GLN A 352 -6.76 0.32 9.97
CA GLN A 352 -5.76 -0.69 9.61
C GLN A 352 -5.40 -1.53 10.84
N LEU A 353 -6.10 -2.66 10.97
CA LEU A 353 -5.84 -3.65 12.00
C LEU A 353 -4.46 -4.26 11.92
N LEU A 354 -3.99 -4.45 10.71
CA LEU A 354 -2.85 -5.29 10.39
C LEU A 354 -1.71 -4.50 9.75
N GLY A 355 -1.79 -3.19 9.77
CA GLY A 355 -0.75 -2.32 9.21
C GLY A 355 -0.57 -2.52 7.70
N ASN A 356 0.58 -2.99 7.29
CA ASN A 356 0.90 -3.25 5.88
C ASN A 356 0.57 -4.70 5.46
N GLY A 357 -0.40 -5.32 6.12
CA GLY A 357 -0.89 -6.65 5.77
C GLY A 357 -0.04 -7.82 6.25
N PRO A 358 -0.47 -9.04 5.92
CA PRO A 358 0.19 -10.28 6.34
C PRO A 358 1.57 -10.48 5.73
N GLY A 359 1.97 -9.62 4.81
CA GLY A 359 3.27 -9.67 4.17
C GLY A 359 4.44 -9.32 5.08
N TYR A 360 4.16 -8.83 6.30
CA TYR A 360 5.21 -8.43 7.24
C TYR A 360 4.76 -8.55 8.69
N MET A 361 5.38 -9.45 9.43
CA MET A 361 5.08 -9.74 10.82
C MET A 361 6.35 -9.84 11.63
N TRP A 362 6.24 -9.62 12.92
CA TRP A 362 7.34 -9.76 13.85
C TRP A 362 7.02 -10.84 14.87
N PHE A 363 8.01 -11.63 15.25
CA PHE A 363 7.89 -12.61 16.31
C PHE A 363 9.13 -12.62 17.20
N ILE A 364 8.96 -13.12 18.42
CA ILE A 364 10.05 -13.39 19.33
C ILE A 364 10.49 -14.84 19.11
N SER A 365 11.80 -15.07 19.00
CA SER A 365 12.34 -16.42 18.85
C SER A 365 12.01 -17.29 20.07
N ALA A 366 11.54 -18.51 19.81
CA ALA A 366 11.28 -19.49 20.88
C ALA A 366 12.52 -19.79 21.76
N ASN A 367 13.71 -19.61 21.20
CA ASN A 367 14.99 -19.83 21.88
C ASN A 367 15.57 -18.58 22.54
N SER A 368 14.90 -17.41 22.42
CA SER A 368 15.37 -16.16 23.03
C SER A 368 15.52 -16.29 24.54
N GLN A 369 16.68 -15.81 25.04
CA GLN A 369 16.94 -15.68 26.47
C GLN A 369 16.50 -14.32 27.01
N HIS A 370 16.09 -13.39 26.14
CA HIS A 370 15.73 -12.00 26.41
C HIS A 370 14.27 -11.70 26.04
N LYS A 371 13.37 -12.67 26.28
CA LYS A 371 11.96 -12.55 25.92
C LYS A 371 11.24 -11.42 26.67
N GLU A 372 11.66 -11.12 27.88
CA GLU A 372 11.08 -10.07 28.72
C GLU A 372 11.41 -8.69 28.18
N GLU A 373 12.66 -8.47 27.78
CA GLU A 373 13.13 -7.25 27.13
C GLU A 373 12.51 -7.09 25.74
N ALA A 374 12.38 -8.18 24.97
CA ALA A 374 11.74 -8.16 23.67
C ALA A 374 10.25 -7.80 23.78
N LEU A 375 9.52 -8.36 24.76
CA LEU A 375 8.13 -8.00 25.02
C LEU A 375 7.98 -6.57 25.53
N SER A 376 8.91 -6.12 26.38
CA SER A 376 8.94 -4.74 26.87
C SER A 376 9.16 -3.74 25.74
N LEU A 377 9.96 -4.11 24.71
CA LEU A 377 10.11 -3.31 23.49
C LEU A 377 8.76 -3.16 22.77
N PHE A 378 8.07 -4.27 22.51
CA PHE A 378 6.75 -4.20 21.88
C PHE A 378 5.74 -3.44 22.73
N ASN A 379 5.81 -3.57 24.06
CA ASN A 379 4.93 -2.82 24.96
C ASN A 379 5.09 -1.31 24.82
N LEU A 380 6.33 -0.82 24.70
CA LEU A 380 6.59 0.60 24.42
C LEU A 380 6.04 1.01 23.04
N MET A 381 6.19 0.16 22.02
CA MET A 381 5.70 0.45 20.68
C MET A 381 4.17 0.51 20.58
N TYR A 382 3.45 -0.12 21.52
CA TYR A 382 1.99 -0.04 21.64
C TYR A 382 1.54 0.95 22.73
N ASP A 383 2.45 1.76 23.28
CA ASP A 383 2.15 2.84 24.20
C ASP A 383 1.95 4.15 23.42
N PRO A 384 0.73 4.73 23.40
CA PRO A 384 0.48 5.95 22.65
C PRO A 384 1.32 7.16 23.13
N ASP A 385 1.63 7.27 24.42
CA ASP A 385 2.52 8.32 24.95
C ASP A 385 3.94 8.16 24.38
N PHE A 386 4.46 6.92 24.38
CA PHE A 386 5.81 6.65 23.87
C PHE A 386 5.90 6.85 22.35
N VAL A 387 4.90 6.37 21.59
CA VAL A 387 4.87 6.57 20.13
C VAL A 387 4.74 8.06 19.78
N ARG A 388 4.01 8.85 20.58
CA ARG A 388 3.96 10.31 20.44
C ARG A 388 5.34 10.92 20.61
N GLU A 389 6.10 10.49 21.62
CA GLU A 389 7.49 10.96 21.82
C GLU A 389 8.41 10.51 20.68
N LEU A 390 8.26 9.31 20.16
CA LEU A 390 9.02 8.89 18.98
C LEU A 390 8.71 9.76 17.75
N THR A 391 7.46 10.18 17.61
CA THR A 391 6.99 10.98 16.47
C THR A 391 7.36 12.45 16.59
N LEU A 392 7.11 13.05 17.74
CA LEU A 392 7.19 14.49 17.96
C LEU A 392 8.36 14.94 18.85
N GLY A 393 9.25 14.00 19.24
CA GLY A 393 10.34 14.26 20.18
C GLY A 393 9.89 14.14 21.63
N ARG A 394 10.86 14.27 22.55
CA ARG A 394 10.62 14.11 23.99
C ARG A 394 9.70 15.21 24.51
N ARG A 395 8.75 14.82 25.34
CA ARG A 395 7.93 15.78 26.10
C ARG A 395 8.82 16.67 26.99
N GLY A 396 8.53 17.96 27.01
CA GLY A 396 9.33 18.97 27.70
C GLY A 396 10.51 19.50 26.88
N GLU A 397 10.91 18.83 25.79
CA GLU A 397 11.95 19.30 24.86
C GLU A 397 11.33 20.00 23.66
N THR A 398 10.43 19.32 22.93
CA THR A 398 9.81 19.82 21.69
C THR A 398 8.34 20.14 21.86
N TRP A 399 7.65 19.52 22.80
CA TRP A 399 6.21 19.68 23.06
C TRP A 399 5.89 19.47 24.54
N ASP A 400 4.74 19.96 24.98
CA ASP A 400 4.18 19.69 26.31
C ASP A 400 2.66 19.95 26.29
N TYR A 401 1.99 19.64 27.39
CA TYR A 401 0.61 20.03 27.61
C TYR A 401 0.54 21.48 28.11
N ASP A 402 -0.40 22.25 27.56
CA ASP A 402 -0.72 23.57 28.09
C ASP A 402 -1.52 23.49 29.41
N ALA A 403 -1.90 24.64 29.95
CA ALA A 403 -2.61 24.74 31.23
C ALA A 403 -4.02 24.08 31.17
N GLU A 404 -4.58 23.94 30.01
CA GLU A 404 -5.88 23.33 29.72
C GLU A 404 -5.75 21.83 29.42
N GLY A 405 -4.54 21.29 29.41
CA GLY A 405 -4.26 19.88 29.10
C GLY A 405 -4.25 19.56 27.61
N VAL A 406 -4.09 20.55 26.76
CA VAL A 406 -3.98 20.36 25.30
C VAL A 406 -2.51 20.16 24.92
N PRO A 407 -2.14 19.09 24.20
CA PRO A 407 -0.77 18.92 23.74
C PRO A 407 -0.42 19.94 22.66
N ARG A 408 0.75 20.58 22.80
CA ARG A 408 1.23 21.59 21.86
C ARG A 408 2.73 21.50 21.66
N MET A 409 3.15 21.70 20.41
CA MET A 409 4.56 22.01 20.15
C MET A 409 4.93 23.30 20.85
N ASN A 410 6.10 23.33 21.51
CA ASN A 410 6.66 24.61 21.94
C ASN A 410 7.32 25.35 20.76
N GLU A 411 7.70 26.61 20.95
CA GLU A 411 8.25 27.43 19.87
C GLU A 411 9.48 26.79 19.21
N TYR A 412 10.39 26.24 20.00
CA TYR A 412 11.57 25.53 19.52
C TYR A 412 11.18 24.28 18.71
N GLY A 413 10.32 23.43 19.27
CA GLY A 413 9.90 22.20 18.60
C GLY A 413 9.18 22.47 17.27
N GLN A 414 8.32 23.50 17.22
CA GLN A 414 7.63 23.88 15.99
C GLN A 414 8.60 24.37 14.92
N GLU A 415 9.56 25.24 15.28
CA GLU A 415 10.58 25.73 14.35
C GLU A 415 11.42 24.58 13.76
N GLN A 416 11.85 23.64 14.63
CA GLN A 416 12.62 22.48 14.21
C GLN A 416 11.83 21.54 13.30
N LEU A 417 10.55 21.30 13.61
CA LEU A 417 9.66 20.47 12.83
C LEU A 417 9.38 21.08 11.45
N ASP A 418 9.09 22.37 11.39
CA ASP A 418 8.82 23.08 10.14
C ASP A 418 10.04 23.04 9.20
N ALA A 419 11.25 23.27 9.75
CA ALA A 419 12.50 23.17 9.01
C ALA A 419 12.72 21.72 8.48
N TYR A 420 12.46 20.72 9.31
CA TYR A 420 12.57 19.32 8.93
C TYR A 420 11.59 18.94 7.80
N LYS A 421 10.32 19.32 7.94
CA LYS A 421 9.28 19.07 6.90
C LYS A 421 9.56 19.85 5.60
N ALA A 422 10.23 21.01 5.70
CA ALA A 422 10.73 21.75 4.52
C ALA A 422 11.95 21.09 3.85
N GLY A 423 12.45 19.98 4.38
CA GLY A 423 13.52 19.18 3.80
C GLY A 423 14.92 19.53 4.36
N SER A 424 15.02 20.11 5.56
CA SER A 424 16.30 20.32 6.24
C SER A 424 17.05 19.00 6.40
N THR A 425 18.34 19.05 6.11
CA THR A 425 19.31 17.96 6.37
C THR A 425 20.36 18.38 7.38
N ASP A 426 20.12 19.51 8.07
CA ASP A 426 21.02 20.04 9.09
C ASP A 426 21.10 19.07 10.27
N PRO A 427 22.27 18.52 10.59
CA PRO A 427 22.42 17.59 11.72
C PRO A 427 22.12 18.24 13.08
N ASP A 428 22.15 19.57 13.16
CA ASP A 428 21.80 20.33 14.37
C ASP A 428 20.28 20.50 14.52
N ASN A 429 19.49 20.19 13.46
CA ASN A 429 18.04 20.17 13.57
C ASN A 429 17.60 18.97 14.44
N TYR A 430 16.73 19.24 15.40
CA TYR A 430 16.27 18.23 16.36
C TYR A 430 15.71 16.98 15.64
N PHE A 431 14.80 17.15 14.66
CA PHE A 431 14.14 16.03 13.98
C PHE A 431 15.04 15.32 12.96
N VAL A 432 16.08 15.98 12.45
CA VAL A 432 17.10 15.30 11.63
C VAL A 432 17.94 14.37 12.51
N SER A 433 18.37 14.84 13.71
CA SER A 433 19.17 14.04 14.63
C SER A 433 18.36 13.04 15.45
N TRP A 434 17.12 13.37 15.79
CA TRP A 434 16.18 12.47 16.45
C TRP A 434 15.81 11.28 15.55
N GLY A 435 15.60 11.55 14.28
CA GLY A 435 15.00 10.64 13.37
C GLY A 435 13.47 10.67 13.52
N SER A 436 12.74 11.06 12.50
CA SER A 436 11.28 11.03 12.56
C SER A 436 10.75 9.59 12.52
N PHE A 437 9.50 9.39 12.91
CA PHE A 437 8.84 8.09 12.92
C PHE A 437 8.80 7.41 11.53
N ASP A 438 8.82 8.20 10.45
CA ASP A 438 8.99 7.73 9.07
C ASP A 438 10.41 7.21 8.77
N LYS A 439 11.39 7.45 9.67
CA LYS A 439 12.74 6.88 9.63
C LYS A 439 12.86 5.56 10.40
N MET A 440 11.84 5.15 11.15
CA MET A 440 11.79 3.77 11.62
C MET A 440 11.69 2.82 10.43
N PRO A 441 12.20 1.60 10.53
CA PRO A 441 11.94 0.59 9.50
C PRO A 441 10.45 0.60 9.16
N SER A 442 10.10 0.73 7.87
CA SER A 442 8.74 1.01 7.42
C SER A 442 7.70 0.00 7.91
N ASN A 443 8.16 -1.16 8.35
CA ASN A 443 7.34 -2.26 8.82
C ASN A 443 7.64 -2.59 10.29
N TRP A 444 7.78 -1.57 11.14
CA TRP A 444 8.00 -1.75 12.57
C TRP A 444 6.67 -2.01 13.32
N PRO A 445 6.64 -2.93 14.30
CA PRO A 445 5.43 -3.20 15.08
C PRO A 445 5.17 -2.07 16.08
N CYS A 446 4.23 -1.21 15.79
CA CYS A 446 3.90 -0.06 16.62
C CYS A 446 2.47 0.44 16.34
N LEU A 447 1.99 1.34 17.19
CA LEU A 447 0.81 2.16 16.85
C LEU A 447 1.17 3.13 15.72
N ARG A 448 0.17 3.48 14.92
CA ARG A 448 0.31 4.55 13.93
C ARG A 448 0.35 5.92 14.59
N ASP A 449 1.04 6.85 13.95
CA ASP A 449 1.11 8.26 14.34
C ASP A 449 -0.24 8.98 14.26
N ASN A 450 -1.14 8.55 13.36
CA ASN A 450 -2.50 9.05 13.24
C ASN A 450 -3.53 8.29 14.10
N SER A 451 -3.09 7.43 15.03
CA SER A 451 -3.98 6.76 15.98
C SER A 451 -4.51 7.73 17.04
N PRO A 452 -5.75 7.54 17.53
CA PRO A 452 -6.27 8.30 18.66
C PRO A 452 -5.45 8.05 19.92
N HIS A 453 -5.17 9.12 20.64
CA HIS A 453 -4.56 9.06 21.95
C HIS A 453 -5.61 9.19 23.07
N PRO A 454 -5.41 8.58 24.25
CA PRO A 454 -6.39 8.66 25.35
C PRO A 454 -6.75 10.07 25.84
N ASP A 455 -5.93 11.08 25.57
CA ASP A 455 -6.22 12.48 25.86
C ASP A 455 -7.22 13.15 24.89
N GLY A 456 -7.71 12.42 23.88
CA GLY A 456 -8.65 12.90 22.89
C GLY A 456 -8.03 13.54 21.64
N TYR A 457 -6.70 13.59 21.56
CA TYR A 457 -5.96 14.07 20.39
C TYR A 457 -5.37 12.88 19.61
N MET A 458 -4.76 13.15 18.46
CA MET A 458 -4.00 12.13 17.75
C MET A 458 -2.63 11.89 18.40
N VAL A 459 -2.02 10.75 18.17
CA VAL A 459 -0.62 10.50 18.58
C VAL A 459 0.27 11.58 17.97
N ASP A 460 0.19 11.80 16.65
CA ASP A 460 0.75 13.00 16.03
C ASP A 460 -0.30 14.12 15.99
N PHE A 461 -0.38 14.91 17.03
CA PHE A 461 -1.28 16.07 17.10
C PHE A 461 -0.77 17.27 16.30
N ALA A 462 0.48 17.25 15.84
CA ALA A 462 1.11 18.40 15.22
C ALA A 462 1.03 18.39 13.69
N THR A 463 1.17 17.24 13.04
CA THR A 463 1.26 17.16 11.57
C THR A 463 0.08 16.44 10.91
N VAL A 464 -0.65 15.59 11.62
CA VAL A 464 -1.83 14.89 11.11
C VAL A 464 -3.12 15.66 11.40
N THR A 465 -3.15 16.94 11.00
CA THR A 465 -4.32 17.81 11.16
C THR A 465 -4.62 18.57 9.87
N ARG A 466 -5.89 18.85 9.64
CA ARG A 466 -6.33 19.67 8.46
C ARG A 466 -5.69 21.05 8.48
N GLU A 467 -5.55 21.65 9.65
CA GLU A 467 -4.95 22.96 9.86
C GLU A 467 -3.48 22.97 9.43
N TYR A 468 -2.73 21.93 9.78
CA TYR A 468 -1.34 21.78 9.38
C TYR A 468 -1.20 21.55 7.87
N GLU A 469 -1.98 20.66 7.29
CA GLU A 469 -1.99 20.39 5.85
C GLU A 469 -2.30 21.67 5.07
N LYS A 470 -3.31 22.43 5.49
CA LYS A 470 -3.67 23.71 4.89
C LYS A 470 -2.55 24.75 5.01
N ALA A 471 -1.91 24.84 6.17
CA ALA A 471 -0.83 25.79 6.41
C ALA A 471 0.44 25.47 5.62
N THR A 472 0.71 24.16 5.39
CA THR A 472 1.91 23.67 4.71
C THR A 472 1.71 23.40 3.23
N MET A 473 0.49 23.54 2.71
CA MET A 473 0.18 23.37 1.28
C MET A 473 0.93 24.40 0.43
N SER A 474 2.07 23.96 -0.13
CA SER A 474 2.99 24.86 -0.82
C SER A 474 2.93 24.74 -2.34
N ASN A 475 2.60 23.56 -2.90
CA ASN A 475 2.67 23.34 -4.35
C ASN A 475 1.45 23.92 -5.11
N ASN A 476 1.68 24.36 -6.32
CA ASN A 476 0.67 25.01 -7.14
C ASN A 476 -0.40 24.05 -7.66
N ILE A 477 -0.12 22.75 -7.81
CA ILE A 477 -1.15 21.79 -8.25
C ILE A 477 -2.22 21.67 -7.18
N SER A 478 -1.84 21.49 -5.91
CA SER A 478 -2.81 21.45 -4.80
C SER A 478 -3.63 22.74 -4.69
N LYS A 479 -2.98 23.91 -4.86
CA LYS A 479 -3.68 25.20 -4.86
C LYS A 479 -4.65 25.33 -6.01
N ASP A 480 -4.24 24.89 -7.20
CA ASP A 480 -5.06 24.92 -8.42
C ASP A 480 -6.28 24.01 -8.29
N ILE A 481 -6.13 22.83 -7.70
CA ILE A 481 -7.25 21.93 -7.38
C ILE A 481 -8.22 22.63 -6.44
N CYS A 482 -7.71 23.19 -5.34
CA CYS A 482 -8.56 23.90 -4.37
C CYS A 482 -9.30 25.07 -5.00
N GLU A 483 -8.65 25.87 -5.85
CA GLU A 483 -9.27 26.98 -6.56
C GLU A 483 -10.33 26.50 -7.54
N HIS A 484 -9.99 25.51 -8.40
CA HIS A 484 -10.88 25.00 -9.43
C HIS A 484 -12.16 24.39 -8.84
N TYR A 485 -12.00 23.53 -7.82
CA TYR A 485 -13.13 22.85 -7.18
C TYR A 485 -13.80 23.66 -6.06
N GLY A 486 -13.25 24.81 -5.67
CA GLY A 486 -13.78 25.67 -4.61
C GLY A 486 -13.81 24.97 -3.25
N VAL A 487 -12.65 24.42 -2.84
CA VAL A 487 -12.46 23.67 -1.59
C VAL A 487 -11.22 24.16 -0.84
N GLU A 488 -11.05 23.74 0.42
CA GLU A 488 -9.91 24.16 1.23
C GLU A 488 -8.69 23.23 1.09
N LEU A 489 -8.91 21.94 0.88
CA LEU A 489 -7.88 20.92 0.70
C LEU A 489 -8.15 20.10 -0.56
N PRO A 490 -7.12 19.57 -1.24
CA PRO A 490 -7.31 18.72 -2.41
C PRO A 490 -8.21 17.52 -2.15
N THR A 491 -8.12 16.91 -0.97
CA THR A 491 -8.96 15.79 -0.53
C THR A 491 -10.45 16.13 -0.55
N ASP A 492 -10.81 17.37 -0.18
CA ASP A 492 -12.20 17.81 -0.19
C ASP A 492 -12.81 17.83 -1.60
N ALA A 493 -11.97 17.95 -2.64
CA ALA A 493 -12.45 17.92 -4.03
C ALA A 493 -13.03 16.55 -4.39
N PHE A 494 -12.43 15.47 -3.89
CA PHE A 494 -12.92 14.11 -4.10
C PHE A 494 -14.24 13.88 -3.34
N TYR A 495 -14.34 14.31 -2.08
CA TYR A 495 -15.60 14.28 -1.33
C TYR A 495 -16.71 15.06 -2.04
N LYS A 496 -16.40 16.26 -2.53
CA LYS A 496 -17.33 17.09 -3.26
C LYS A 496 -17.79 16.48 -4.58
N ALA A 497 -16.90 15.77 -5.26
CA ALA A 497 -17.20 15.05 -6.49
C ALA A 497 -18.00 13.76 -6.24
N GLY A 498 -18.11 13.27 -5.01
CA GLY A 498 -18.77 12.00 -4.68
C GLY A 498 -17.90 10.77 -4.94
N GLY A 499 -16.60 10.97 -5.18
CA GLY A 499 -15.63 9.89 -5.44
C GLY A 499 -15.02 9.25 -4.20
N MET A 500 -15.40 9.70 -3.01
CA MET A 500 -14.88 9.18 -1.75
C MET A 500 -15.87 8.26 -1.09
N ASP A 501 -15.39 7.09 -0.74
CA ASP A 501 -16.19 6.11 0.01
C ASP A 501 -15.36 5.43 1.10
N PHE A 502 -16.02 4.90 2.12
CA PHE A 502 -15.37 4.15 3.17
C PHE A 502 -15.34 2.66 2.83
N ARG A 503 -14.17 2.09 2.80
CA ARG A 503 -14.03 0.63 2.73
C ARG A 503 -14.73 -0.02 3.92
N ASN A 504 -15.47 -1.04 3.60
CA ASN A 504 -16.23 -1.80 4.57
C ASN A 504 -15.71 -3.22 4.71
N ASP A 505 -14.76 -3.59 3.89
CA ASP A 505 -14.20 -4.93 3.87
C ASP A 505 -13.26 -5.19 5.04
N CYS A 506 -13.10 -6.47 5.30
CA CYS A 506 -12.14 -7.01 6.25
C CYS A 506 -11.11 -7.88 5.51
N GLY A 507 -10.94 -7.66 4.20
CA GLY A 507 -10.19 -8.54 3.31
C GLY A 507 -8.79 -8.84 3.78
N GLU A 508 -8.06 -7.81 4.20
CA GLU A 508 -6.71 -7.98 4.75
C GLU A 508 -6.68 -8.85 6.01
N ALA A 509 -7.60 -8.61 6.94
CA ALA A 509 -7.68 -9.38 8.18
C ALA A 509 -8.08 -10.84 7.92
N ILE A 510 -9.04 -11.07 7.02
CA ILE A 510 -9.47 -12.42 6.62
C ILE A 510 -8.31 -13.17 5.97
N ALA A 511 -7.65 -12.57 4.97
CA ALA A 511 -6.51 -13.17 4.28
C ALA A 511 -5.38 -13.57 5.25
N SER A 512 -5.14 -12.75 6.26
CA SER A 512 -4.10 -12.99 7.28
C SER A 512 -4.42 -14.16 8.19
N CYS A 513 -5.69 -14.37 8.50
CA CYS A 513 -6.14 -15.43 9.43
C CYS A 513 -6.46 -16.74 8.71
N MET A 514 -6.40 -16.75 7.39
CA MET A 514 -6.73 -17.92 6.60
C MET A 514 -5.57 -18.92 6.55
N SER A 515 -5.89 -20.21 6.70
CA SER A 515 -4.90 -21.26 6.53
C SER A 515 -4.42 -21.35 5.08
N SER A 516 -3.12 -21.62 4.90
CA SER A 516 -2.51 -21.69 3.56
C SER A 516 -3.09 -22.79 2.67
N LEU A 517 -2.97 -22.59 1.36
CA LEU A 517 -3.17 -23.65 0.39
C LEU A 517 -2.03 -24.66 0.49
N ASN A 518 -2.31 -25.91 0.16
CA ASN A 518 -1.27 -26.94 0.11
C ASN A 518 -0.38 -26.79 -1.14
N ARG A 519 0.73 -27.55 -1.18
CA ARG A 519 1.73 -27.48 -2.25
C ARG A 519 1.17 -27.75 -3.64
N ASP A 520 0.24 -28.71 -3.78
CA ASP A 520 -0.33 -29.06 -5.08
C ASP A 520 -1.23 -27.94 -5.59
N GLN A 521 -2.03 -27.34 -4.72
CA GLN A 521 -2.85 -26.17 -5.02
C GLN A 521 -1.99 -24.96 -5.42
N LEU A 522 -0.92 -24.67 -4.70
CA LEU A 522 0.03 -23.62 -5.06
C LEU A 522 0.70 -23.86 -6.41
N ASN A 523 1.03 -25.10 -6.76
CA ASN A 523 1.55 -25.47 -8.07
C ASN A 523 0.54 -25.23 -9.20
N ILE A 524 -0.75 -25.46 -8.96
CA ILE A 524 -1.82 -25.15 -9.93
C ILE A 524 -1.88 -23.64 -10.14
N LEU A 525 -1.90 -22.83 -9.07
CA LEU A 525 -1.94 -21.36 -9.17
C LEU A 525 -0.71 -20.79 -9.89
N SER A 526 0.48 -21.33 -9.64
CA SER A 526 1.69 -20.93 -10.36
C SER A 526 1.59 -21.19 -11.87
N LYS A 527 0.95 -22.29 -12.28
CA LYS A 527 0.70 -22.58 -13.70
C LYS A 527 -0.42 -21.70 -14.28
N ALA A 528 -1.45 -21.41 -13.49
CA ALA A 528 -2.52 -20.50 -13.87
C ALA A 528 -1.96 -19.10 -14.13
N GLU A 529 -1.09 -18.60 -13.26
CA GLU A 529 -0.38 -17.32 -13.46
C GLU A 529 0.42 -17.33 -14.77
N ALA A 530 1.14 -18.41 -15.06
CA ALA A 530 1.89 -18.55 -16.30
C ALA A 530 1.01 -18.52 -17.56
N ILE A 531 -0.20 -19.09 -17.51
CA ILE A 531 -1.18 -19.04 -18.60
C ILE A 531 -1.64 -17.60 -18.86
N LEU A 532 -1.91 -16.83 -17.80
CA LEU A 532 -2.30 -15.42 -17.93
C LEU A 532 -1.15 -14.56 -18.48
N LEU A 533 0.06 -14.72 -17.96
CA LEU A 533 1.24 -13.99 -18.43
C LEU A 533 1.57 -14.30 -19.91
N ASP A 534 1.38 -15.54 -20.35
CA ASP A 534 1.53 -15.93 -21.78
C ASP A 534 0.50 -15.23 -22.68
N ALA A 535 -0.69 -14.93 -22.15
CA ALA A 535 -1.75 -14.25 -22.90
C ALA A 535 -1.56 -12.74 -23.01
N GLN A 536 -0.83 -12.13 -22.10
CA GLN A 536 -0.75 -10.69 -21.90
C GLN A 536 -0.46 -9.90 -23.18
N VAL A 537 0.57 -10.29 -23.91
CA VAL A 537 0.98 -9.60 -25.14
C VAL A 537 -0.07 -9.77 -26.25
N ASP A 538 -0.61 -10.96 -26.40
CA ASP A 538 -1.61 -11.25 -27.44
C ASP A 538 -2.94 -10.52 -27.16
N LEU A 539 -3.36 -10.42 -25.90
CA LEU A 539 -4.53 -9.65 -25.49
C LEU A 539 -4.35 -8.16 -25.80
N ILE A 540 -3.21 -7.58 -25.38
CA ILE A 540 -2.94 -6.15 -25.58
C ILE A 540 -2.86 -5.82 -27.08
N LEU A 541 -2.27 -6.69 -27.90
CA LEU A 541 -2.07 -6.46 -29.34
C LEU A 541 -3.24 -6.95 -30.20
N ALA A 542 -4.34 -7.44 -29.65
CA ALA A 542 -5.52 -7.84 -30.39
C ALA A 542 -6.11 -6.66 -31.19
N GLU A 543 -6.43 -6.92 -32.47
CA GLU A 543 -6.86 -5.87 -33.40
C GLU A 543 -8.38 -5.61 -33.35
N THR A 544 -9.16 -6.60 -32.89
CA THR A 544 -10.62 -6.51 -32.78
C THR A 544 -11.09 -7.07 -31.44
N ASP A 545 -12.32 -6.74 -31.07
CA ASP A 545 -12.96 -7.27 -29.87
C ASP A 545 -13.13 -8.79 -29.95
N GLU A 546 -13.50 -9.31 -31.16
CA GLU A 546 -13.64 -10.74 -31.37
C GLU A 546 -12.31 -11.51 -31.22
N GLU A 547 -11.18 -10.91 -31.67
CA GLU A 547 -9.86 -11.50 -31.45
C GLU A 547 -9.52 -11.51 -29.97
N TRP A 548 -9.76 -10.40 -29.25
CA TRP A 548 -9.52 -10.27 -27.82
C TRP A 548 -10.35 -11.30 -27.02
N GLU A 549 -11.66 -11.37 -27.30
CA GLU A 549 -12.55 -12.31 -26.63
C GLU A 549 -12.17 -13.77 -26.91
N ALA A 550 -11.77 -14.09 -28.13
CA ALA A 550 -11.34 -15.45 -28.48
C ALA A 550 -10.06 -15.86 -27.69
N ILE A 551 -9.12 -14.93 -27.46
CA ILE A 551 -7.94 -15.18 -26.66
C ILE A 551 -8.35 -15.38 -25.20
N ARG A 552 -9.18 -14.50 -24.65
CA ARG A 552 -9.71 -14.59 -23.28
C ARG A 552 -10.38 -15.95 -23.04
N ASP A 553 -11.34 -16.32 -23.89
CA ASP A 553 -12.14 -17.53 -23.72
C ASP A 553 -11.28 -18.80 -23.83
N GLU A 554 -10.28 -18.79 -24.71
CA GLU A 554 -9.32 -19.90 -24.82
C GLU A 554 -8.47 -20.02 -23.52
N LYS A 555 -8.02 -18.91 -22.95
CA LYS A 555 -7.22 -18.94 -21.72
C LYS A 555 -8.05 -19.35 -20.49
N ILE A 556 -9.29 -18.87 -20.38
CA ILE A 556 -10.23 -19.34 -19.35
C ILE A 556 -10.46 -20.84 -19.50
N ARG A 557 -10.63 -21.36 -20.71
CA ARG A 557 -10.75 -22.80 -20.93
C ARG A 557 -9.52 -23.58 -20.46
N GLN A 558 -8.30 -23.06 -20.72
CA GLN A 558 -7.06 -23.66 -20.21
C GLN A 558 -6.97 -23.65 -18.69
N LEU A 559 -7.41 -22.58 -18.03
CA LEU A 559 -7.45 -22.47 -16.57
C LEU A 559 -8.43 -23.49 -15.97
N VAL A 560 -9.62 -23.66 -16.58
CA VAL A 560 -10.59 -24.66 -16.16
C VAL A 560 -10.04 -26.09 -16.38
N GLU A 561 -9.40 -26.37 -17.50
CA GLU A 561 -8.76 -27.69 -17.75
C GLU A 561 -7.59 -27.97 -16.79
N LEU A 562 -6.90 -26.93 -16.32
CA LEU A 562 -5.84 -27.05 -15.32
C LEU A 562 -6.38 -27.44 -13.93
N GLY A 563 -7.66 -27.19 -13.65
CA GLY A 563 -8.28 -27.42 -12.35
C GLY A 563 -8.15 -26.21 -11.40
N GLU A 564 -8.01 -25.00 -11.95
CA GLU A 564 -7.95 -23.79 -11.17
C GLU A 564 -9.25 -23.54 -10.37
N PRO A 565 -10.47 -23.69 -10.94
CA PRO A 565 -11.72 -23.46 -10.20
C PRO A 565 -11.89 -24.35 -8.97
N GLU A 566 -11.33 -25.57 -8.97
CA GLU A 566 -11.33 -26.45 -7.80
C GLU A 566 -10.44 -25.87 -6.67
N VAL A 567 -9.31 -25.25 -7.03
CA VAL A 567 -8.45 -24.54 -6.07
C VAL A 567 -9.18 -23.32 -5.52
N PHE A 568 -9.84 -22.55 -6.38
CA PHE A 568 -10.68 -21.43 -5.94
C PHE A 568 -11.78 -21.86 -4.96
N ASN A 569 -12.47 -22.96 -5.20
CA ASN A 569 -13.48 -23.46 -4.28
C ASN A 569 -12.92 -23.79 -2.88
N VAL A 570 -11.70 -24.35 -2.82
CA VAL A 570 -11.01 -24.58 -1.55
C VAL A 570 -10.62 -23.25 -0.90
N TYR A 571 -10.08 -22.32 -1.68
CA TYR A 571 -9.70 -21.00 -1.20
C TYR A 571 -10.92 -20.25 -0.65
N ARG A 572 -12.02 -20.19 -1.40
CA ARG A 572 -13.27 -19.55 -0.99
C ARG A 572 -13.84 -20.14 0.31
N LYS A 573 -13.74 -21.46 0.48
CA LYS A 573 -14.16 -22.08 1.73
C LYS A 573 -13.31 -21.59 2.91
N LYS A 574 -11.98 -21.60 2.77
CA LYS A 574 -11.04 -21.11 3.80
C LYS A 574 -11.26 -19.64 4.12
N TRP A 575 -11.51 -18.83 3.09
CA TRP A 575 -11.86 -17.43 3.22
C TRP A 575 -13.12 -17.22 4.05
N ASN A 576 -14.19 -17.93 3.71
CA ASN A 576 -15.45 -17.83 4.43
C ASN A 576 -15.32 -18.32 5.89
N ASP A 577 -14.62 -19.44 6.13
CA ASP A 577 -14.35 -19.95 7.47
C ASP A 577 -13.61 -18.89 8.34
N ALA A 578 -12.64 -18.19 7.77
CA ALA A 578 -11.92 -17.11 8.45
C ALA A 578 -12.82 -15.85 8.63
N ALA A 579 -13.62 -15.51 7.62
CA ALA A 579 -14.51 -14.36 7.66
C ALA A 579 -15.57 -14.46 8.76
N GLU A 580 -16.11 -15.66 9.03
CA GLU A 580 -17.06 -15.90 10.12
C GLU A 580 -16.49 -15.49 11.50
N ILE A 581 -15.18 -15.61 11.69
CA ILE A 581 -14.48 -15.24 12.92
C ILE A 581 -14.10 -13.76 12.93
N ILE A 582 -13.49 -13.30 11.82
CA ILE A 582 -12.82 -12.01 11.74
C ILE A 582 -13.79 -10.85 11.57
N VAL A 583 -14.78 -11.00 10.70
CA VAL A 583 -15.72 -9.90 10.38
C VAL A 583 -16.42 -9.35 11.62
N PRO A 584 -16.98 -10.16 12.55
CA PRO A 584 -17.61 -9.64 13.76
C PRO A 584 -16.65 -8.82 14.63
N LEU A 585 -15.38 -9.25 14.76
CA LEU A 585 -14.37 -8.54 15.55
C LEU A 585 -14.04 -7.17 14.97
N VAL A 586 -13.84 -7.12 13.64
CA VAL A 586 -13.56 -5.83 12.94
C VAL A 586 -14.76 -4.89 13.04
N ARG A 587 -15.98 -5.42 12.85
CA ARG A 587 -17.22 -4.61 12.93
C ARG A 587 -17.43 -4.02 14.32
N GLU A 588 -17.16 -4.77 15.38
CA GLU A 588 -17.23 -4.25 16.75
C GLU A 588 -16.36 -3.01 16.93
N VAL A 589 -15.13 -3.02 16.41
CA VAL A 589 -14.22 -1.89 16.54
C VAL A 589 -14.62 -0.73 15.62
N GLN A 590 -15.06 -1.00 14.41
CA GLN A 590 -15.59 0.05 13.53
C GLN A 590 -16.73 0.81 14.22
N VAL A 591 -17.71 0.10 14.77
CA VAL A 591 -18.84 0.70 15.50
C VAL A 591 -18.36 1.49 16.73
N ARG A 592 -17.45 0.93 17.52
CA ARG A 592 -16.87 1.61 18.69
C ARG A 592 -16.17 2.92 18.32
N ASN A 593 -15.56 2.99 17.16
CA ASN A 593 -14.87 4.18 16.64
C ASN A 593 -15.80 5.09 15.80
N GLY A 594 -17.12 4.87 15.85
CA GLY A 594 -18.11 5.73 15.17
C GLY A 594 -18.23 5.49 13.67
N VAL A 595 -17.65 4.42 13.15
CA VAL A 595 -17.80 3.99 11.76
C VAL A 595 -19.05 3.12 11.65
N THR A 596 -19.97 3.52 10.79
CA THR A 596 -21.15 2.69 10.48
C THR A 596 -20.86 1.92 9.19
N PRO A 597 -20.66 0.60 9.26
CA PRO A 597 -20.50 -0.23 8.07
C PRO A 597 -21.73 -0.14 7.16
N TYR A 598 -21.53 -0.07 5.86
CA TYR A 598 -22.64 -0.16 4.91
C TYR A 598 -23.30 -1.53 4.99
N THR A 599 -24.64 -1.53 4.95
CA THR A 599 -25.38 -2.76 4.68
C THR A 599 -25.33 -3.08 3.17
N PRO A 600 -25.55 -4.35 2.76
CA PRO A 600 -25.63 -4.68 1.35
C PRO A 600 -26.63 -3.84 0.56
N GLU A 601 -27.76 -3.49 1.18
CA GLU A 601 -28.78 -2.62 0.57
C GLU A 601 -28.29 -1.19 0.39
N GLN A 602 -27.63 -0.61 1.39
CA GLN A 602 -27.06 0.74 1.29
C GLN A 602 -25.97 0.80 0.21
N TYR A 603 -25.22 -0.29 0.03
CA TYR A 603 -24.23 -0.39 -1.00
C TYR A 603 -24.85 -0.49 -2.40
N ALA A 604 -25.88 -1.31 -2.59
CA ALA A 604 -26.64 -1.41 -3.83
C ALA A 604 -27.24 -0.06 -4.25
N ASP A 605 -27.77 0.71 -3.30
CA ASP A 605 -28.30 2.06 -3.54
C ASP A 605 -27.22 3.03 -4.05
N ARG A 606 -25.95 2.84 -3.68
CA ARG A 606 -24.83 3.70 -4.14
C ARG A 606 -24.34 3.36 -5.54
N LEU A 607 -24.35 2.10 -5.93
CA LEU A 607 -24.01 1.68 -7.30
C LEU A 607 -25.02 2.18 -8.34
N GLY A 608 -26.15 2.72 -7.87
CA GLY A 608 -27.28 3.06 -8.73
C GLY A 608 -28.10 1.81 -9.11
N PRO A 609 -29.26 1.97 -9.72
CA PRO A 609 -29.95 0.84 -10.27
C PRO A 609 -29.00 0.15 -11.27
N GLU A 610 -28.71 -1.12 -11.05
CA GLU A 610 -28.19 -1.96 -12.13
C GLU A 610 -28.94 -1.57 -13.38
N ASP A 611 -28.26 -1.30 -14.50
CA ASP A 611 -28.89 -1.26 -15.79
C ASP A 611 -29.55 -2.63 -15.92
N SER A 612 -30.79 -2.68 -15.46
CA SER A 612 -31.62 -3.87 -15.59
C SER A 612 -31.61 -4.15 -17.07
N ALA A 613 -30.95 -5.25 -17.42
CA ALA A 613 -30.89 -5.75 -18.76
C ALA A 613 -32.25 -5.47 -19.41
N GLN A 614 -32.27 -4.57 -20.38
CA GLN A 614 -33.44 -4.35 -21.18
C GLN A 614 -33.70 -5.71 -21.86
N GLU A 615 -34.60 -6.48 -21.27
CA GLU A 615 -35.20 -7.59 -22.03
C GLU A 615 -35.66 -6.96 -23.34
N PRO A 616 -35.27 -7.52 -24.51
CA PRO A 616 -35.68 -6.99 -25.77
C PRO A 616 -37.21 -7.03 -25.78
N GLU A 617 -37.87 -5.87 -25.81
CA GLU A 617 -39.28 -5.75 -26.00
C GLU A 617 -39.61 -6.51 -27.27
N ASP A 618 -40.36 -7.58 -27.12
CA ASP A 618 -40.88 -8.43 -28.16
C ASP A 618 -41.85 -7.59 -29.03
N GLN A 619 -41.31 -6.94 -30.08
CA GLN A 619 -42.09 -6.16 -31.05
C GLN A 619 -42.93 -7.08 -31.93
N ASN A 620 -43.76 -7.94 -31.33
CA ASN A 620 -44.70 -8.79 -32.08
C ASN A 620 -46.06 -8.89 -31.39
N SER A 621 -46.73 -7.75 -31.21
CA SER A 621 -48.21 -7.73 -30.99
C SER A 621 -48.86 -6.56 -31.70
N ALA A 622 -48.69 -6.47 -33.01
CA ALA A 622 -49.65 -5.72 -33.84
C ALA A 622 -50.88 -6.59 -34.05
N GLY A 623 -51.78 -6.59 -33.11
CA GLY A 623 -53.10 -7.18 -33.21
C GLY A 623 -53.95 -6.40 -34.25
N THR A 624 -54.23 -7.06 -35.34
CA THR A 624 -55.18 -6.67 -36.38
C THR A 624 -56.58 -6.65 -35.77
N GLU A 625 -57.19 -5.48 -35.57
CA GLU A 625 -58.63 -5.34 -35.37
C GLU A 625 -59.35 -5.63 -36.69
N VAL A 626 -60.02 -6.75 -36.73
CA VAL A 626 -60.99 -7.07 -37.78
C VAL A 626 -62.34 -6.42 -37.38
N GLN A 627 -62.75 -5.36 -38.09
CA GLN A 627 -64.15 -4.93 -38.11
C GLN A 627 -64.93 -5.87 -39.01
N GLU A 628 -65.97 -6.49 -38.52
CA GLU A 628 -67.06 -7.07 -39.29
C GLU A 628 -68.34 -6.25 -39.19
N PRO A 629 -69.25 -6.39 -40.16
CA PRO A 629 -69.98 -5.34 -40.83
C PRO A 629 -71.20 -4.78 -40.10
#